data_4c96ed11d7d2eea69770160903b0c284
#
_entry.id   4c96ed11d7d2eea69770160903b0c284
#
_cell.length_a   1.000
_cell.length_b   1.000
_cell.length_c   1.000
_cell.angle_alpha   90.00
_cell.angle_beta   90.00
_cell.angle_gamma   90.00
#
_symmetry.space_group_name_H-M   'P 1'
#
loop_
_entity.id
_entity.type
_entity.pdbx_description
1 polymer ?
#
loop_
_entity_poly.entity_id
_entity_poly.type
_entity_poly.pdbx_seq_one_letter_code
_entity_poly.pdbx_strand_id
1 'polypeptide(L)'
;MGSMIIDGRRVEFTDEPNVLAVIRKAGIDIPTLCYHSELSIYGACRLCTVENEWGKTFASCSEKPKDGMVIYTNTPRLIKYRKQIIELLLASHCRDCTTCIKSGECHLQDLAHRLGVHDVRFENTKEPHPIDDSSPAIVRDPNKCILCGDCVRMCDNVQGVNAIDFAYRGTEAIVSPAFNKPIAQTDCVNCGQCRVVCPTGAISIKTNIDVVWDALADKDTIVIAQIAPAVRVAAGEEFGIPKGENVMGKLVGILHRLGFDEVYDTAYGADLTVMEESKEFMERFNAGENLPLFTSCCPAWVKFCENRYPEFVPHLSSCRSPQQMFGAVVREYYKNPENNAGKKLVSVSIMPCTAKKEEILRPESKTNGRQDIDYVLTTTELISMIKRAGIMFDQVEIESADVPFGIGSGAGVIFGVTGGVTEAVLRKITQGHKRADMEELKSSGVRGDDGIKEIVYDYNGKEIKAAIVSGLANADQLLKKIKSGEIHYDFVEVMACRRGCVMGGGQPLDAGAHTREARMQGLYKADVNTQIKKSDENPMVQSLYEGLLKGKTHELLHRNFAEAEKEKNK
;
A
#
# COMPACT_ATOMS: atom_id res chain seq x y z
N MET A 1 2.51 28.09 -23.05
CA MET A 1 3.16 27.25 -24.07
C MET A 1 4.49 27.91 -24.41
N GLY A 2 5.57 27.20 -24.31
CA GLY A 2 6.92 27.69 -24.61
C GLY A 2 7.73 26.61 -25.31
N SER A 3 8.94 26.92 -25.75
CA SER A 3 9.87 25.97 -26.33
C SER A 3 11.27 26.17 -25.79
N MET A 4 12.03 25.10 -25.67
CA MET A 4 13.44 25.12 -25.29
C MET A 4 14.27 24.24 -26.21
N ILE A 5 15.57 24.43 -26.21
CA ILE A 5 16.51 23.63 -27.01
C ILE A 5 17.23 22.67 -26.04
N ILE A 6 17.08 21.38 -26.26
CA ILE A 6 17.72 20.32 -25.48
C ILE A 6 18.64 19.53 -26.40
N ASP A 7 19.95 19.54 -26.15
CA ASP A 7 20.98 18.88 -26.97
C ASP A 7 20.81 19.18 -28.47
N GLY A 8 20.50 20.45 -28.80
CA GLY A 8 20.30 20.93 -30.17
C GLY A 8 18.91 20.64 -30.77
N ARG A 9 17.99 20.01 -30.04
CA ARG A 9 16.62 19.72 -30.50
C ARG A 9 15.62 20.66 -29.83
N ARG A 10 14.70 21.24 -30.63
CA ARG A 10 13.60 22.06 -30.09
C ARG A 10 12.53 21.16 -29.48
N VAL A 11 12.15 21.45 -28.24
CA VAL A 11 11.13 20.73 -27.46
C VAL A 11 10.11 21.74 -26.94
N GLU A 12 8.85 21.48 -27.21
CA GLU A 12 7.74 22.32 -26.71
C GLU A 12 7.29 21.84 -25.31
N PHE A 13 6.91 22.79 -24.48
CA PHE A 13 6.36 22.54 -23.15
C PHE A 13 5.15 23.44 -22.87
N THR A 14 4.27 22.99 -21.97
CA THR A 14 3.05 23.71 -21.57
C THR A 14 3.03 23.99 -20.08
N ASP A 15 2.91 22.96 -19.29
CA ASP A 15 2.68 22.97 -17.85
C ASP A 15 3.66 22.06 -17.07
N GLU A 16 4.69 21.57 -17.74
CA GLU A 16 5.69 20.73 -17.09
C GLU A 16 6.31 21.45 -15.87
N PRO A 17 6.31 20.78 -14.68
CA PRO A 17 6.65 21.44 -13.41
C PRO A 17 8.10 21.88 -13.30
N ASN A 18 8.99 21.27 -14.09
CA ASN A 18 10.43 21.56 -14.08
C ASN A 18 11.11 21.13 -15.40
N VAL A 19 12.34 21.55 -15.57
CA VAL A 19 13.17 21.23 -16.76
C VAL A 19 13.37 19.72 -16.92
N LEU A 20 13.48 18.96 -15.82
CA LEU A 20 13.61 17.50 -15.88
C LEU A 20 12.41 16.84 -16.56
N ALA A 21 11.19 17.31 -16.29
CA ALA A 21 9.99 16.78 -16.93
C ALA A 21 9.99 17.01 -18.45
N VAL A 22 10.45 18.20 -18.91
CA VAL A 22 10.60 18.49 -20.34
C VAL A 22 11.66 17.60 -20.99
N ILE A 23 12.79 17.36 -20.31
CA ILE A 23 13.86 16.48 -20.78
C ILE A 23 13.33 15.05 -20.95
N ARG A 24 12.56 14.54 -19.97
CA ARG A 24 11.95 13.19 -20.05
C ARG A 24 10.90 13.09 -21.15
N LYS A 25 10.11 14.14 -21.34
CA LYS A 25 9.18 14.25 -22.49
C LYS A 25 9.89 14.18 -23.85
N ALA A 26 11.11 14.72 -23.92
CA ALA A 26 11.96 14.61 -25.12
C ALA A 26 12.58 13.20 -25.33
N GLY A 27 12.25 12.22 -24.50
CA GLY A 27 12.78 10.85 -24.56
C GLY A 27 14.21 10.70 -24.01
N ILE A 28 14.70 11.67 -23.23
CA ILE A 28 16.05 11.64 -22.64
C ILE A 28 15.92 11.19 -21.18
N ASP A 29 16.54 10.05 -20.86
CA ASP A 29 16.58 9.52 -19.50
C ASP A 29 17.79 10.07 -18.72
N ILE A 30 17.55 11.16 -17.97
CA ILE A 30 18.51 11.69 -17.01
C ILE A 30 18.34 10.99 -15.67
N PRO A 31 19.44 10.48 -15.05
CA PRO A 31 19.38 9.78 -13.77
C PRO A 31 18.96 10.70 -12.61
N THR A 32 18.19 10.14 -11.70
CA THR A 32 17.78 10.77 -10.43
C THR A 32 17.76 9.74 -9.31
N LEU A 33 18.00 10.17 -8.06
CA LEU A 33 17.84 9.35 -6.85
C LEU A 33 17.02 10.03 -5.75
N CYS A 34 16.74 11.34 -5.89
CA CYS A 34 15.97 12.11 -4.90
C CYS A 34 14.75 12.80 -5.51
N TYR A 35 14.35 12.42 -6.72
CA TYR A 35 13.19 12.98 -7.41
C TYR A 35 12.11 11.91 -7.59
N HIS A 36 10.96 12.19 -7.03
CA HIS A 36 9.75 11.41 -7.19
C HIS A 36 8.59 12.34 -7.56
N SER A 37 7.77 11.93 -8.55
CA SER A 37 6.68 12.78 -9.08
C SER A 37 5.63 13.20 -8.04
N GLU A 38 5.49 12.45 -6.96
CA GLU A 38 4.50 12.70 -5.90
C GLU A 38 5.08 13.40 -4.66
N LEU A 39 6.38 13.69 -4.68
CA LEU A 39 7.05 14.35 -3.57
C LEU A 39 7.47 15.77 -3.95
N SER A 40 7.58 16.62 -2.95
CA SER A 40 8.15 17.94 -3.11
C SER A 40 9.58 17.87 -3.66
N ILE A 41 10.00 18.88 -4.42
CA ILE A 41 11.33 18.94 -5.01
C ILE A 41 12.37 19.18 -3.91
N TYR A 42 13.46 18.39 -3.91
CA TYR A 42 14.51 18.51 -2.90
C TYR A 42 15.88 18.85 -3.49
N GLY A 43 16.26 18.27 -4.64
CA GLY A 43 17.48 18.58 -5.36
C GLY A 43 18.78 18.09 -4.68
N ALA A 44 18.73 17.11 -3.78
CA ALA A 44 19.87 16.64 -2.99
C ALA A 44 20.91 15.86 -3.80
N CYS A 45 20.50 14.89 -4.63
CA CYS A 45 21.42 13.97 -5.30
C CYS A 45 22.25 14.57 -6.42
N ARG A 46 21.80 15.66 -7.04
CA ARG A 46 22.47 16.38 -8.14
C ARG A 46 22.73 15.56 -9.43
N LEU A 47 22.23 14.36 -9.55
CA LEU A 47 22.42 13.54 -10.75
C LEU A 47 21.72 14.11 -11.98
N CYS A 48 20.61 14.84 -11.78
CA CYS A 48 19.88 15.51 -12.84
C CYS A 48 20.53 16.82 -13.33
N THR A 49 21.78 17.10 -12.96
CA THR A 49 22.50 18.32 -13.38
C THR A 49 22.62 18.38 -14.90
N VAL A 50 22.29 19.54 -15.46
CA VAL A 50 22.42 19.94 -16.85
C VAL A 50 23.28 21.19 -16.97
N GLU A 51 23.69 21.56 -18.17
CA GLU A 51 24.54 22.70 -18.47
C GLU A 51 23.82 23.62 -19.49
N ASN A 52 23.87 24.93 -19.28
CA ASN A 52 23.35 25.87 -20.26
C ASN A 52 24.42 26.26 -21.29
N GLU A 53 24.06 27.08 -22.29
CA GLU A 53 24.94 27.52 -23.36
C GLU A 53 26.19 28.28 -22.89
N TRP A 54 26.18 28.86 -21.66
CA TRP A 54 27.34 29.55 -21.06
C TRP A 54 28.16 28.63 -20.13
N GLY A 55 27.92 27.34 -20.11
CA GLY A 55 28.64 26.40 -19.26
C GLY A 55 28.24 26.44 -17.78
N LYS A 56 27.15 27.12 -17.40
CA LYS A 56 26.64 27.11 -16.04
C LYS A 56 25.80 25.84 -15.79
N THR A 57 26.13 25.13 -14.74
CA THR A 57 25.42 23.90 -14.35
C THR A 57 24.34 24.16 -13.30
N PHE A 58 23.21 23.44 -13.41
CA PHE A 58 22.11 23.49 -12.45
C PHE A 58 21.34 22.16 -12.42
N ALA A 59 20.59 21.92 -11.35
CA ALA A 59 19.76 20.73 -11.20
C ALA A 59 18.43 20.91 -11.96
N SER A 60 18.20 20.13 -13.00
CA SER A 60 16.99 20.23 -13.85
C SER A 60 15.69 19.96 -13.10
N CYS A 61 15.72 19.15 -12.03
CA CYS A 61 14.53 18.87 -11.23
C CYS A 61 14.00 20.07 -10.43
N SER A 62 14.84 21.09 -10.16
CA SER A 62 14.50 22.25 -9.34
C SER A 62 14.37 23.57 -10.12
N GLU A 63 14.63 23.57 -11.42
CA GLU A 63 14.50 24.75 -12.28
C GLU A 63 13.23 24.68 -13.13
N LYS A 64 12.49 25.78 -13.21
CA LYS A 64 11.30 25.88 -14.09
C LYS A 64 11.73 26.05 -15.55
N PRO A 65 11.04 25.42 -16.52
CA PRO A 65 11.33 25.63 -17.93
C PRO A 65 11.00 27.09 -18.33
N LYS A 66 11.84 27.67 -19.19
CA LYS A 66 11.67 29.04 -19.70
C LYS A 66 11.74 28.98 -21.23
N ASP A 67 10.93 29.82 -21.88
CA ASP A 67 10.95 29.91 -23.34
C ASP A 67 12.33 30.38 -23.84
N GLY A 68 12.83 29.77 -24.91
CA GLY A 68 14.15 30.02 -25.47
C GLY A 68 15.34 29.45 -24.67
N MET A 69 15.12 28.71 -23.56
CA MET A 69 16.21 28.12 -22.78
C MET A 69 16.98 27.09 -23.62
N VAL A 70 18.32 27.17 -23.61
CA VAL A 70 19.21 26.20 -24.25
C VAL A 70 19.97 25.41 -23.19
N ILE A 71 19.88 24.08 -23.26
CA ILE A 71 20.54 23.18 -22.30
C ILE A 71 21.18 21.97 -22.97
N TYR A 72 22.21 21.48 -22.33
CA TYR A 72 22.92 20.24 -22.68
C TYR A 72 22.78 19.23 -21.54
N THR A 73 22.48 17.98 -21.89
CA THR A 73 22.19 16.95 -20.88
C THR A 73 23.32 15.93 -20.69
N ASN A 74 24.25 15.79 -21.66
CA ASN A 74 25.22 14.70 -21.71
C ASN A 74 26.63 15.12 -22.17
N THR A 75 27.07 16.35 -21.83
CA THR A 75 28.45 16.76 -22.11
C THR A 75 29.45 15.86 -21.34
N PRO A 76 30.71 15.71 -21.84
CA PRO A 76 31.75 14.95 -21.13
C PRO A 76 31.93 15.38 -19.68
N ARG A 77 31.75 16.69 -19.39
CA ARG A 77 31.79 17.26 -18.05
C ARG A 77 30.66 16.74 -17.17
N LEU A 78 29.43 16.70 -17.67
CA LEU A 78 28.25 16.22 -16.93
C LEU A 78 28.34 14.71 -16.67
N ILE A 79 28.82 13.91 -17.64
CA ILE A 79 29.04 12.48 -17.47
C ILE A 79 30.05 12.23 -16.34
N LYS A 80 31.17 12.99 -16.33
CA LYS A 80 32.17 12.90 -15.27
C LYS A 80 31.58 13.29 -13.89
N TYR A 81 30.73 14.32 -13.82
CA TYR A 81 30.08 14.72 -12.56
C TYR A 81 29.18 13.63 -12.03
N ARG A 82 28.32 13.05 -12.87
CA ARG A 82 27.42 11.96 -12.46
C ARG A 82 28.21 10.75 -11.95
N LYS A 83 29.30 10.37 -12.63
CA LYS A 83 30.17 9.29 -12.19
C LYS A 83 30.76 9.58 -10.81
N GLN A 84 31.31 10.78 -10.58
CA GLN A 84 31.85 11.18 -9.29
C GLN A 84 30.81 11.21 -8.17
N ILE A 85 29.57 11.65 -8.47
CA ILE A 85 28.47 11.62 -7.50
C ILE A 85 28.15 10.19 -7.08
N ILE A 86 28.05 9.26 -8.03
CA ILE A 86 27.81 7.85 -7.70
C ILE A 86 28.97 7.26 -6.89
N GLU A 87 30.22 7.55 -7.23
CA GLU A 87 31.38 7.13 -6.42
C GLU A 87 31.30 7.64 -4.97
N LEU A 88 30.92 8.91 -4.76
CA LEU A 88 30.74 9.49 -3.42
C LEU A 88 29.60 8.82 -2.64
N LEU A 89 28.48 8.53 -3.31
CA LEU A 89 27.38 7.80 -2.69
C LEU A 89 27.78 6.38 -2.30
N LEU A 90 28.52 5.69 -3.17
CA LEU A 90 29.04 4.35 -2.91
C LEU A 90 30.12 4.33 -1.83
N ALA A 91 30.90 5.39 -1.68
CA ALA A 91 31.91 5.49 -0.63
C ALA A 91 31.32 5.39 0.78
N SER A 92 30.13 5.98 0.97
CA SER A 92 29.42 5.95 2.27
C SER A 92 28.33 4.88 2.35
N HIS A 93 28.28 3.94 1.39
CA HIS A 93 27.32 2.84 1.32
C HIS A 93 28.02 1.51 1.65
N CYS A 94 27.32 0.57 2.30
CA CYS A 94 27.89 -0.74 2.70
C CYS A 94 28.42 -1.58 1.52
N ARG A 95 27.86 -1.44 0.32
CA ARG A 95 28.22 -2.15 -0.92
C ARG A 95 28.07 -3.68 -0.90
N ASP A 96 27.35 -4.24 0.09
CA ASP A 96 27.13 -5.68 0.23
C ASP A 96 25.99 -6.14 -0.71
N CYS A 97 26.12 -5.84 -2.01
CA CYS A 97 25.05 -6.00 -2.99
C CYS A 97 24.59 -7.45 -3.13
N THR A 98 25.49 -8.44 -3.05
CA THR A 98 25.17 -9.86 -3.22
C THR A 98 24.26 -10.41 -2.12
N THR A 99 24.30 -9.83 -0.93
CA THR A 99 23.44 -10.20 0.22
C THR A 99 22.32 -9.19 0.49
N CYS A 100 22.28 -8.12 -0.29
CA CYS A 100 21.29 -7.06 -0.10
C CYS A 100 19.92 -7.50 -0.59
N ILE A 101 18.89 -7.28 0.22
CA ILE A 101 17.48 -7.55 -0.16
C ILE A 101 17.03 -6.79 -1.42
N LYS A 102 17.73 -5.71 -1.78
CA LYS A 102 17.45 -4.87 -2.95
C LYS A 102 18.33 -5.19 -4.16
N SER A 103 19.14 -6.26 -4.10
CA SER A 103 20.02 -6.66 -5.20
C SER A 103 19.23 -6.95 -6.47
N GLY A 104 19.69 -6.41 -7.61
CA GLY A 104 19.00 -6.54 -8.91
C GLY A 104 17.81 -5.58 -9.11
N GLU A 105 17.38 -4.84 -8.06
CA GLU A 105 16.30 -3.85 -8.13
C GLU A 105 16.72 -2.50 -7.51
N CYS A 106 18.00 -2.29 -7.30
CA CYS A 106 18.55 -1.11 -6.62
C CYS A 106 18.94 -0.02 -7.61
N HIS A 107 18.28 1.13 -7.56
CA HIS A 107 18.58 2.26 -8.45
C HIS A 107 20.03 2.75 -8.33
N LEU A 108 20.65 2.66 -7.14
CA LEU A 108 22.07 3.02 -6.98
C LEU A 108 22.98 2.02 -7.69
N GLN A 109 22.67 0.72 -7.61
CA GLN A 109 23.41 -0.34 -8.30
C GLN A 109 23.32 -0.20 -9.82
N ASP A 110 22.10 0.04 -10.34
CA ASP A 110 21.86 0.24 -11.77
C ASP A 110 22.62 1.46 -12.31
N LEU A 111 22.60 2.58 -11.56
CA LEU A 111 23.33 3.79 -11.94
C LEU A 111 24.84 3.62 -11.86
N ALA A 112 25.36 2.86 -10.90
CA ALA A 112 26.77 2.53 -10.84
C ALA A 112 27.23 1.74 -12.07
N HIS A 113 26.44 0.72 -12.45
CA HIS A 113 26.69 -0.06 -13.68
C HIS A 113 26.57 0.82 -14.93
N ARG A 114 25.47 1.58 -15.08
CA ARG A 114 25.21 2.47 -16.23
C ARG A 114 26.32 3.51 -16.47
N LEU A 115 26.88 4.06 -15.38
CA LEU A 115 27.93 5.08 -15.45
C LEU A 115 29.36 4.51 -15.43
N GLY A 116 29.51 3.18 -15.45
CA GLY A 116 30.80 2.50 -15.47
C GLY A 116 31.65 2.78 -14.22
N VAL A 117 31.03 2.77 -13.06
CA VAL A 117 31.73 2.88 -11.76
C VAL A 117 32.13 1.47 -11.33
N HIS A 118 33.39 1.12 -11.51
CA HIS A 118 33.95 -0.19 -11.14
C HIS A 118 34.87 -0.10 -9.93
N ASP A 119 35.30 1.11 -9.57
CA ASP A 119 36.17 1.38 -8.45
C ASP A 119 35.68 2.61 -7.69
N VAL A 120 35.86 2.61 -6.38
CA VAL A 120 35.46 3.70 -5.48
C VAL A 120 36.71 4.26 -4.82
N ARG A 121 37.15 5.41 -5.30
CA ARG A 121 38.41 6.06 -4.87
C ARG A 121 38.33 6.70 -3.49
N PHE A 122 37.12 6.95 -2.96
CA PHE A 122 36.91 7.63 -1.69
C PHE A 122 36.78 6.61 -0.55
N GLU A 123 37.40 6.90 0.57
CA GLU A 123 37.31 6.08 1.79
C GLU A 123 35.98 6.35 2.51
N ASN A 124 35.42 5.32 3.13
CA ASN A 124 34.25 5.47 3.99
C ASN A 124 34.70 6.01 5.36
N THR A 125 34.18 7.17 5.72
CA THR A 125 34.45 7.82 7.03
C THR A 125 33.26 7.71 7.99
N LYS A 126 32.18 7.01 7.60
CA LYS A 126 31.00 6.83 8.46
C LYS A 126 31.14 5.60 9.35
N GLU A 127 30.85 5.78 10.63
CA GLU A 127 30.69 4.67 11.55
C GLU A 127 29.42 3.87 11.21
N PRO A 128 29.48 2.53 11.33
CA PRO A 128 28.30 1.69 11.14
C PRO A 128 27.22 1.98 12.19
N HIS A 129 25.99 2.05 11.76
CA HIS A 129 24.82 2.21 12.63
C HIS A 129 24.09 0.88 12.83
N PRO A 130 23.46 0.66 14.00
CA PRO A 130 22.65 -0.53 14.23
C PRO A 130 21.44 -0.55 13.30
N ILE A 131 21.06 -1.75 12.86
CA ILE A 131 19.83 -1.98 12.08
C ILE A 131 18.66 -1.93 13.05
N ASP A 132 17.62 -1.18 12.70
CA ASP A 132 16.37 -1.11 13.46
C ASP A 132 15.33 -2.06 12.83
N ASP A 133 15.13 -3.20 13.46
CA ASP A 133 14.16 -4.23 13.11
C ASP A 133 12.99 -4.33 14.12
N SER A 134 12.82 -3.32 14.95
CA SER A 134 11.83 -3.28 16.03
C SER A 134 10.38 -3.29 15.52
N SER A 135 10.11 -2.73 14.33
CA SER A 135 8.78 -2.76 13.74
C SER A 135 8.40 -4.16 13.25
N PRO A 136 7.14 -4.60 13.40
CA PRO A 136 6.66 -5.85 12.80
C PRO A 136 6.56 -5.79 11.28
N ALA A 137 6.61 -4.60 10.68
CA ALA A 137 6.30 -4.37 9.27
C ALA A 137 7.50 -4.01 8.40
N ILE A 138 8.42 -3.19 8.92
CA ILE A 138 9.56 -2.66 8.18
C ILE A 138 10.88 -2.81 8.97
N VAL A 139 11.98 -2.94 8.23
CA VAL A 139 13.34 -2.90 8.76
C VAL A 139 14.04 -1.67 8.20
N ARG A 140 14.80 -0.97 9.03
CA ARG A 140 15.61 0.19 8.66
C ARG A 140 17.08 -0.11 8.83
N ASP A 141 17.84 0.02 7.74
CA ASP A 141 19.30 -0.12 7.71
C ASP A 141 19.95 1.22 7.31
N PRO A 142 20.38 2.03 8.27
CA PRO A 142 21.00 3.33 7.98
C PRO A 142 22.29 3.23 7.14
N ASN A 143 22.96 2.07 7.14
CA ASN A 143 24.21 1.86 6.39
C ASN A 143 23.99 1.79 4.87
N LYS A 144 22.73 1.61 4.44
CA LYS A 144 22.29 1.62 3.04
C LYS A 144 21.65 2.94 2.63
N CYS A 145 21.60 3.92 3.53
CA CYS A 145 20.95 5.20 3.28
C CYS A 145 21.88 6.16 2.53
N ILE A 146 21.36 6.72 1.43
CA ILE A 146 22.05 7.73 0.60
C ILE A 146 21.59 9.17 0.89
N LEU A 147 20.81 9.39 1.94
CA LEU A 147 20.31 10.70 2.39
C LEU A 147 19.52 11.46 1.30
N CYS A 148 18.78 10.76 0.44
CA CYS A 148 17.96 11.40 -0.61
C CYS A 148 16.75 12.17 -0.05
N GLY A 149 16.28 11.85 1.16
CA GLY A 149 15.15 12.50 1.83
C GLY A 149 13.77 12.11 1.30
N ASP A 150 13.66 11.14 0.39
CA ASP A 150 12.36 10.74 -0.18
C ASP A 150 11.44 10.14 0.88
N CYS A 151 11.98 9.28 1.75
CA CYS A 151 11.22 8.67 2.84
C CYS A 151 10.77 9.70 3.89
N VAL A 152 11.59 10.70 4.19
CA VAL A 152 11.23 11.81 5.11
C VAL A 152 10.05 12.58 4.53
N ARG A 153 10.16 13.05 3.28
CA ARG A 153 9.08 13.80 2.61
C ARG A 153 7.81 12.97 2.40
N MET A 154 7.95 11.67 2.16
CA MET A 154 6.80 10.77 2.10
C MET A 154 6.11 10.68 3.47
N CYS A 155 6.88 10.54 4.55
CA CYS A 155 6.33 10.43 5.90
C CYS A 155 5.73 11.74 6.39
N ASP A 156 6.32 12.87 6.03
CA ASP A 156 5.86 14.22 6.38
C ASP A 156 4.74 14.71 5.44
N ASN A 157 5.05 14.97 4.17
CA ASN A 157 4.15 15.70 3.28
C ASN A 157 2.96 14.87 2.79
N VAL A 158 3.12 13.53 2.63
CA VAL A 158 2.08 12.65 2.09
C VAL A 158 1.32 11.93 3.17
N GLN A 159 2.04 11.43 4.19
CA GLN A 159 1.42 10.69 5.29
C GLN A 159 1.14 11.56 6.52
N GLY A 160 1.80 12.71 6.67
CA GLY A 160 1.61 13.58 7.83
C GLY A 160 1.97 12.92 9.17
N VAL A 161 2.71 11.82 9.18
CA VAL A 161 3.02 11.02 10.38
C VAL A 161 4.27 11.53 11.09
N ASN A 162 5.29 11.96 10.32
CA ASN A 162 6.55 12.53 10.84
C ASN A 162 7.33 11.60 11.78
N ALA A 163 7.27 10.27 11.53
CA ALA A 163 7.97 9.30 12.36
C ALA A 163 9.48 9.29 12.17
N ILE A 164 9.98 9.80 11.05
CA ILE A 164 11.40 9.86 10.68
C ILE A 164 11.75 11.21 10.08
N ASP A 165 12.94 11.71 10.40
CA ASP A 165 13.49 12.95 9.85
C ASP A 165 15.02 12.88 9.80
N PHE A 166 15.66 13.91 9.24
CA PHE A 166 17.10 14.07 9.32
C PHE A 166 17.53 14.41 10.74
N ALA A 167 18.50 13.65 11.24
CA ALA A 167 19.17 13.91 12.50
C ALA A 167 20.67 14.18 12.24
N TYR A 168 21.26 15.01 13.09
CA TYR A 168 22.67 15.45 13.01
C TYR A 168 22.96 16.25 11.73
N ARG A 169 24.25 16.43 11.41
CA ARG A 169 24.73 17.20 10.24
C ARG A 169 26.08 16.71 9.76
N GLY A 170 26.46 17.10 8.53
CA GLY A 170 27.74 16.72 7.92
C GLY A 170 27.84 15.22 7.72
N THR A 171 28.97 14.64 8.09
CA THR A 171 29.22 13.19 8.00
C THR A 171 28.37 12.35 8.94
N GLU A 172 27.92 12.94 10.05
CA GLU A 172 27.07 12.29 11.06
C GLU A 172 25.58 12.27 10.67
N ALA A 173 25.20 12.94 9.58
CA ALA A 173 23.81 13.02 9.17
C ALA A 173 23.21 11.64 8.89
N ILE A 174 22.06 11.35 9.51
CA ILE A 174 21.26 10.13 9.31
C ILE A 174 19.80 10.46 9.18
N VAL A 175 19.02 9.56 8.59
CA VAL A 175 17.55 9.57 8.68
C VAL A 175 17.15 8.64 9.82
N SER A 176 16.51 9.17 10.85
CA SER A 176 16.10 8.38 12.01
C SER A 176 14.85 8.95 12.71
N PRO A 177 14.19 8.18 13.58
CA PRO A 177 13.25 8.72 14.55
C PRO A 177 13.92 9.70 15.52
N ALA A 178 13.11 10.54 16.15
CA ALA A 178 13.58 11.46 17.18
C ALA A 178 14.36 10.71 18.27
N PHE A 179 15.51 11.27 18.66
CA PHE A 179 16.43 10.70 19.67
C PHE A 179 16.95 9.30 19.34
N ASN A 180 16.98 8.91 18.07
CA ASN A 180 17.36 7.57 17.60
C ASN A 180 16.60 6.42 18.29
N LYS A 181 15.34 6.67 18.72
CA LYS A 181 14.50 5.61 19.27
C LYS A 181 14.22 4.53 18.22
N PRO A 182 13.99 3.27 18.65
CA PRO A 182 13.43 2.26 17.78
C PRO A 182 12.12 2.75 17.12
N ILE A 183 11.91 2.46 15.84
CA ILE A 183 10.75 2.97 15.11
C ILE A 183 9.41 2.48 15.70
N ALA A 184 9.41 1.31 16.34
CA ALA A 184 8.24 0.78 17.05
C ALA A 184 7.80 1.66 18.24
N GLN A 185 8.70 2.51 18.78
CA GLN A 185 8.41 3.42 19.89
C GLN A 185 8.00 4.82 19.44
N THR A 186 7.59 4.96 18.17
CA THR A 186 7.15 6.22 17.56
C THR A 186 5.71 6.11 17.09
N ASP A 187 5.17 7.23 16.59
CA ASP A 187 3.82 7.26 15.99
C ASP A 187 3.76 6.60 14.60
N CYS A 188 4.77 5.83 14.21
CA CYS A 188 4.79 5.12 12.94
C CYS A 188 3.58 4.21 12.80
N VAL A 189 2.81 4.41 11.73
CA VAL A 189 1.60 3.65 11.42
C VAL A 189 1.86 2.41 10.55
N ASN A 190 3.12 2.05 10.34
CA ASN A 190 3.55 0.86 9.58
C ASN A 190 3.04 0.81 8.12
N CYS A 191 2.65 1.94 7.52
CA CYS A 191 2.08 1.99 6.16
C CYS A 191 3.07 1.58 5.05
N GLY A 192 4.38 1.57 5.30
CA GLY A 192 5.42 1.16 4.35
C GLY A 192 5.65 2.10 3.17
N GLN A 193 5.00 3.27 3.12
CA GLN A 193 5.16 4.20 2.00
C GLN A 193 6.59 4.78 1.90
N CYS A 194 7.30 4.88 3.02
CA CYS A 194 8.73 5.24 3.05
C CYS A 194 9.62 4.21 2.31
N ARG A 195 9.25 2.91 2.34
CA ARG A 195 9.92 1.85 1.57
C ARG A 195 9.65 2.01 0.07
N VAL A 196 8.42 2.37 -0.31
CA VAL A 196 8.01 2.53 -1.73
C VAL A 196 8.89 3.55 -2.45
N VAL A 197 9.28 4.62 -1.78
CA VAL A 197 10.10 5.69 -2.37
C VAL A 197 11.59 5.56 -2.11
N CYS A 198 12.03 4.53 -1.36
CA CYS A 198 13.44 4.34 -1.06
C CYS A 198 14.19 3.78 -2.29
N PRO A 199 15.17 4.50 -2.87
CA PRO A 199 15.90 4.06 -4.06
C PRO A 199 16.93 2.96 -3.77
N THR A 200 17.19 2.68 -2.50
CA THR A 200 18.15 1.66 -2.04
C THR A 200 17.48 0.67 -1.09
N GLY A 201 18.26 -0.23 -0.48
CA GLY A 201 17.78 -1.18 0.53
C GLY A 201 17.75 -0.65 1.97
N ALA A 202 17.77 0.69 2.16
CA ALA A 202 17.78 1.29 3.50
C ALA A 202 16.47 1.10 4.28
N ILE A 203 15.35 0.92 3.59
CA ILE A 203 14.05 0.56 4.18
C ILE A 203 13.52 -0.63 3.42
N SER A 204 13.25 -1.72 4.13
CA SER A 204 12.75 -2.97 3.58
C SER A 204 11.56 -3.50 4.39
N ILE A 205 10.89 -4.51 3.87
CA ILE A 205 9.82 -5.22 4.59
C ILE A 205 10.46 -6.18 5.58
N LYS A 206 9.91 -6.27 6.81
CA LYS A 206 10.24 -7.36 7.73
C LYS A 206 9.59 -8.64 7.21
N THR A 207 10.41 -9.58 6.76
CA THR A 207 9.91 -10.76 6.03
C THR A 207 9.32 -11.81 6.97
N ASN A 208 8.26 -12.49 6.48
CA ASN A 208 7.67 -13.68 7.08
C ASN A 208 7.86 -14.92 6.17
N ILE A 209 8.70 -14.84 5.14
CA ILE A 209 8.85 -15.91 4.15
C ILE A 209 9.32 -17.21 4.80
N ASP A 210 10.37 -17.14 5.64
CA ASP A 210 10.99 -18.35 6.17
C ASP A 210 10.06 -19.08 7.14
N VAL A 211 9.35 -18.37 8.03
CA VAL A 211 8.36 -18.99 8.94
C VAL A 211 7.15 -19.57 8.19
N VAL A 212 6.79 -19.02 7.04
CA VAL A 212 5.75 -19.61 6.18
C VAL A 212 6.28 -20.87 5.49
N TRP A 213 7.53 -20.87 5.01
CA TRP A 213 8.15 -22.09 4.48
C TRP A 213 8.22 -23.21 5.51
N ASP A 214 8.57 -22.89 6.76
CA ASP A 214 8.59 -23.87 7.85
C ASP A 214 7.19 -24.45 8.11
N ALA A 215 6.15 -23.61 8.08
CA ALA A 215 4.77 -24.07 8.23
C ALA A 215 4.30 -24.97 7.08
N LEU A 216 4.67 -24.64 5.82
CA LEU A 216 4.36 -25.46 4.65
C LEU A 216 5.08 -26.82 4.65
N ALA A 217 6.25 -26.89 5.29
CA ALA A 217 7.01 -28.14 5.42
C ALA A 217 6.51 -29.07 6.54
N ASP A 218 5.72 -28.54 7.48
CA ASP A 218 5.20 -29.29 8.64
C ASP A 218 3.97 -30.13 8.24
N LYS A 219 4.10 -31.46 8.27
CA LYS A 219 3.05 -32.41 7.89
C LYS A 219 1.85 -32.44 8.84
N ASP A 220 2.04 -31.98 10.08
CA ASP A 220 0.99 -31.96 11.10
C ASP A 220 0.21 -30.62 11.08
N THR A 221 0.49 -29.79 10.09
CA THR A 221 -0.12 -28.48 9.88
C THR A 221 -0.94 -28.48 8.59
N ILE A 222 -2.11 -27.82 8.62
CA ILE A 222 -2.86 -27.40 7.44
C ILE A 222 -2.60 -25.90 7.27
N VAL A 223 -2.09 -25.50 6.10
CA VAL A 223 -1.74 -24.11 5.81
C VAL A 223 -2.69 -23.54 4.77
N ILE A 224 -3.45 -22.54 5.16
CA ILE A 224 -4.39 -21.87 4.26
C ILE A 224 -3.91 -20.48 3.90
N ALA A 225 -4.25 -20.01 2.70
CA ALA A 225 -3.99 -18.66 2.25
C ALA A 225 -5.28 -17.88 1.96
N GLN A 226 -5.27 -16.57 2.24
CA GLN A 226 -6.25 -15.63 1.71
C GLN A 226 -5.55 -14.54 0.88
N ILE A 227 -6.06 -14.23 -0.30
CA ILE A 227 -5.46 -13.27 -1.24
C ILE A 227 -6.30 -12.00 -1.30
N ALA A 228 -5.68 -10.85 -0.96
CA ALA A 228 -6.37 -9.57 -1.04
C ALA A 228 -6.62 -9.12 -2.49
N PRO A 229 -7.71 -8.36 -2.76
CA PRO A 229 -8.08 -7.94 -4.11
C PRO A 229 -6.97 -7.24 -4.88
N ALA A 230 -6.20 -6.34 -4.26
CA ALA A 230 -5.16 -5.58 -4.94
C ALA A 230 -3.91 -6.41 -5.31
N VAL A 231 -3.72 -7.60 -4.73
CA VAL A 231 -2.60 -8.50 -5.07
C VAL A 231 -2.74 -9.03 -6.49
N ARG A 232 -3.97 -9.40 -6.90
CA ARG A 232 -4.26 -10.01 -8.20
C ARG A 232 -3.95 -9.14 -9.41
N VAL A 233 -3.85 -7.82 -9.24
CA VAL A 233 -3.57 -6.87 -10.33
C VAL A 233 -2.13 -6.34 -10.33
N ALA A 234 -1.28 -6.83 -9.43
CA ALA A 234 0.09 -6.38 -9.29
C ALA A 234 1.11 -7.53 -9.31
N ALA A 235 0.76 -8.72 -8.83
CA ALA A 235 1.71 -9.82 -8.67
C ALA A 235 2.28 -10.33 -10.01
N GLY A 236 1.53 -10.24 -11.11
CA GLY A 236 1.96 -10.68 -12.43
C GLY A 236 3.02 -9.78 -13.10
N GLU A 237 3.15 -8.52 -12.67
CA GLU A 237 4.02 -7.53 -13.32
C GLU A 237 5.49 -7.96 -13.35
N GLU A 238 5.98 -8.59 -12.29
CA GLU A 238 7.34 -9.09 -12.14
C GLU A 238 7.65 -10.36 -13.00
N PHE A 239 6.61 -10.90 -13.65
CA PHE A 239 6.70 -12.07 -14.52
C PHE A 239 6.34 -11.74 -15.98
N GLY A 240 6.39 -10.45 -16.35
CA GLY A 240 6.12 -9.99 -17.72
C GLY A 240 4.64 -9.93 -18.10
N ILE A 241 3.73 -10.11 -17.17
CA ILE A 241 2.29 -9.93 -17.42
C ILE A 241 1.96 -8.43 -17.49
N PRO A 242 1.09 -8.01 -18.42
CA PRO A 242 0.68 -6.60 -18.52
C PRO A 242 0.18 -6.05 -17.17
N LYS A 243 0.55 -4.80 -16.89
CA LYS A 243 0.18 -4.10 -15.66
C LYS A 243 -1.35 -4.03 -15.50
N GLY A 244 -1.82 -4.33 -14.30
CA GLY A 244 -3.24 -4.34 -14.00
C GLY A 244 -4.02 -5.58 -14.48
N GLU A 245 -3.38 -6.55 -15.13
CA GLU A 245 -4.05 -7.79 -15.51
C GLU A 245 -4.38 -8.62 -14.26
N ASN A 246 -5.60 -9.17 -14.22
CA ASN A 246 -6.06 -10.00 -13.12
C ASN A 246 -5.49 -11.42 -13.23
N VAL A 247 -4.58 -11.76 -12.35
CA VAL A 247 -3.91 -13.07 -12.30
C VAL A 247 -4.40 -13.97 -11.15
N MET A 248 -5.59 -13.71 -10.58
CA MET A 248 -6.09 -14.44 -9.41
C MET A 248 -6.03 -15.95 -9.57
N GLY A 249 -6.54 -16.50 -10.67
CA GLY A 249 -6.55 -17.96 -10.88
C GLY A 249 -5.14 -18.55 -11.03
N LYS A 250 -4.18 -17.80 -11.57
CA LYS A 250 -2.77 -18.25 -11.58
C LYS A 250 -2.16 -18.21 -10.18
N LEU A 251 -2.51 -17.22 -9.35
CA LEU A 251 -2.04 -17.16 -7.97
C LEU A 251 -2.56 -18.31 -7.13
N VAL A 252 -3.80 -18.75 -7.34
CA VAL A 252 -4.36 -19.95 -6.68
C VAL A 252 -3.52 -21.18 -7.03
N GLY A 253 -3.33 -21.50 -8.32
CA GLY A 253 -2.51 -22.64 -8.74
C GLY A 253 -1.05 -22.55 -8.29
N ILE A 254 -0.49 -21.35 -8.21
CA ILE A 254 0.87 -21.13 -7.68
C ILE A 254 0.93 -21.48 -6.18
N LEU A 255 -0.04 -21.03 -5.40
CA LEU A 255 -0.05 -21.28 -3.95
C LEU A 255 -0.23 -22.77 -3.64
N HIS A 256 -1.09 -23.49 -4.38
CA HIS A 256 -1.16 -24.95 -4.27
C HIS A 256 0.17 -25.62 -4.61
N ARG A 257 0.88 -25.16 -5.66
CA ARG A 257 2.23 -25.68 -5.99
C ARG A 257 3.29 -25.34 -4.93
N LEU A 258 3.13 -24.23 -4.19
CA LEU A 258 3.98 -23.88 -3.05
C LEU A 258 3.69 -24.73 -1.82
N GLY A 259 2.57 -25.48 -1.80
CA GLY A 259 2.19 -26.38 -0.72
C GLY A 259 1.10 -25.85 0.22
N PHE A 260 0.40 -24.77 -0.13
CA PHE A 260 -0.80 -24.38 0.60
C PHE A 260 -1.91 -25.40 0.37
N ASP A 261 -2.57 -25.81 1.44
CA ASP A 261 -3.64 -26.81 1.38
C ASP A 261 -4.92 -26.23 0.78
N GLU A 262 -5.25 -24.98 1.12
CA GLU A 262 -6.42 -24.27 0.58
C GLU A 262 -6.12 -22.78 0.37
N VAL A 263 -6.71 -22.21 -0.69
CA VAL A 263 -6.48 -20.83 -1.12
C VAL A 263 -7.81 -20.12 -1.34
N TYR A 264 -8.04 -19.06 -0.61
CA TYR A 264 -9.27 -18.28 -0.59
C TYR A 264 -9.10 -16.86 -1.10
N ASP A 265 -10.23 -16.19 -1.39
CA ASP A 265 -10.28 -14.80 -1.80
C ASP A 265 -10.72 -13.90 -0.63
N THR A 266 -9.88 -12.95 -0.21
CA THR A 266 -10.24 -11.97 0.83
C THR A 266 -11.42 -11.07 0.40
N ALA A 267 -11.81 -11.04 -0.89
CA ALA A 267 -13.04 -10.37 -1.33
C ALA A 267 -14.28 -10.92 -0.61
N TYR A 268 -14.27 -12.20 -0.21
CA TYR A 268 -15.30 -12.78 0.66
C TYR A 268 -15.35 -12.10 2.04
N GLY A 269 -14.19 -11.86 2.66
CA GLY A 269 -14.09 -11.10 3.91
C GLY A 269 -14.53 -9.65 3.75
N ALA A 270 -14.30 -9.05 2.58
CA ALA A 270 -14.81 -7.71 2.27
C ALA A 270 -16.34 -7.70 2.16
N ASP A 271 -16.96 -8.75 1.61
CA ASP A 271 -18.42 -8.91 1.61
C ASP A 271 -18.98 -8.92 3.03
N LEU A 272 -18.33 -9.61 3.98
CA LEU A 272 -18.73 -9.58 5.39
C LEU A 272 -18.62 -8.16 5.97
N THR A 273 -17.54 -7.44 5.63
CA THR A 273 -17.37 -6.05 6.09
C THR A 273 -18.50 -5.17 5.53
N VAL A 274 -18.87 -5.29 4.26
CA VAL A 274 -19.99 -4.54 3.67
C VAL A 274 -21.30 -4.83 4.41
N MET A 275 -21.55 -6.10 4.74
CA MET A 275 -22.77 -6.51 5.44
C MET A 275 -22.90 -5.83 6.81
N GLU A 276 -21.85 -5.87 7.61
CA GLU A 276 -21.85 -5.32 8.97
C GLU A 276 -21.70 -3.78 8.99
N GLU A 277 -20.77 -3.23 8.19
CA GLU A 277 -20.52 -1.78 8.17
C GLU A 277 -21.69 -0.97 7.59
N SER A 278 -22.38 -1.51 6.56
CA SER A 278 -23.59 -0.87 6.05
C SER A 278 -24.72 -0.88 7.08
N LYS A 279 -24.86 -1.94 7.87
CA LYS A 279 -25.84 -2.03 8.94
C LYS A 279 -25.52 -1.02 10.05
N GLU A 280 -24.29 -1.01 10.54
CA GLU A 280 -23.83 -0.06 11.56
C GLU A 280 -23.99 1.39 11.09
N PHE A 281 -23.63 1.68 9.83
CA PHE A 281 -23.81 3.01 9.25
C PHE A 281 -25.29 3.44 9.25
N MET A 282 -26.20 2.59 8.79
CA MET A 282 -27.62 2.91 8.74
C MET A 282 -28.24 3.08 10.14
N GLU A 283 -27.80 2.30 11.12
CA GLU A 283 -28.20 2.47 12.51
C GLU A 283 -27.79 3.85 13.06
N ARG A 284 -26.51 4.25 12.89
CA ARG A 284 -25.99 5.55 13.29
C ARG A 284 -26.64 6.72 12.52
N PHE A 285 -26.82 6.57 11.22
CA PHE A 285 -27.43 7.58 10.37
C PHE A 285 -28.89 7.86 10.75
N ASN A 286 -29.66 6.81 11.04
CA ASN A 286 -31.05 6.97 11.46
C ASN A 286 -31.17 7.53 12.89
N ALA A 287 -30.26 7.20 13.79
CA ALA A 287 -30.21 7.74 15.13
C ALA A 287 -29.65 9.18 15.19
N GLY A 288 -28.84 9.57 14.20
CA GLY A 288 -28.12 10.85 14.19
C GLY A 288 -26.99 10.90 15.22
N GLU A 289 -26.40 9.74 15.58
CA GLU A 289 -25.40 9.61 16.62
C GLU A 289 -24.06 9.08 16.07
N ASN A 290 -22.96 9.56 16.66
CA ASN A 290 -21.60 9.14 16.30
C ASN A 290 -21.27 9.24 14.79
N LEU A 291 -21.74 10.30 14.14
CA LEU A 291 -21.41 10.65 12.76
C LEU A 291 -20.30 11.72 12.72
N PRO A 292 -19.48 11.72 11.68
CA PRO A 292 -19.43 10.71 10.60
C PRO A 292 -18.98 9.35 11.10
N LEU A 293 -19.47 8.27 10.45
CA LEU A 293 -18.85 6.96 10.59
C LEU A 293 -17.60 6.91 9.70
N PHE A 294 -16.43 6.65 10.31
CA PHE A 294 -15.19 6.41 9.58
C PHE A 294 -14.99 4.91 9.35
N THR A 295 -14.63 4.52 8.13
CA THR A 295 -14.28 3.12 7.84
C THR A 295 -13.04 2.68 8.64
N SER A 296 -12.96 1.40 9.01
CA SER A 296 -11.88 0.87 9.85
C SER A 296 -11.07 -0.25 9.18
N CYS A 297 -11.24 -0.47 7.88
CA CYS A 297 -10.54 -1.53 7.13
C CYS A 297 -9.03 -1.26 6.92
N CYS A 298 -8.58 0.00 7.02
CA CYS A 298 -7.18 0.40 6.87
C CYS A 298 -6.48 0.51 8.25
N PRO A 299 -5.60 -0.43 8.65
CA PRO A 299 -4.99 -0.42 9.99
C PRO A 299 -4.04 0.78 10.21
N ALA A 300 -3.40 1.27 9.15
CA ALA A 300 -2.55 2.46 9.27
C ALA A 300 -3.36 3.74 9.55
N TRP A 301 -4.57 3.83 9.01
CA TRP A 301 -5.52 4.89 9.33
C TRP A 301 -6.03 4.77 10.77
N VAL A 302 -6.46 3.59 11.18
CA VAL A 302 -6.95 3.36 12.55
C VAL A 302 -5.88 3.78 13.57
N LYS A 303 -4.63 3.34 13.39
CA LYS A 303 -3.51 3.73 14.25
C LYS A 303 -3.22 5.23 14.22
N PHE A 304 -3.34 5.88 13.05
CA PHE A 304 -3.19 7.33 12.94
C PHE A 304 -4.28 8.06 13.72
N CYS A 305 -5.53 7.60 13.62
CA CYS A 305 -6.66 8.14 14.37
C CYS A 305 -6.43 7.99 15.88
N GLU A 306 -6.08 6.80 16.35
CA GLU A 306 -5.78 6.54 17.76
C GLU A 306 -4.65 7.43 18.32
N ASN A 307 -3.59 7.64 17.55
CA ASN A 307 -2.42 8.41 17.98
C ASN A 307 -2.69 9.93 18.00
N ARG A 308 -3.44 10.46 17.03
CA ARG A 308 -3.57 11.91 16.83
C ARG A 308 -4.95 12.49 17.09
N TYR A 309 -5.98 11.66 16.96
CA TYR A 309 -7.38 12.06 17.04
C TYR A 309 -8.18 11.08 17.90
N PRO A 310 -7.77 10.84 19.17
CA PRO A 310 -8.44 9.88 20.04
C PRO A 310 -9.94 10.19 20.24
N GLU A 311 -10.34 11.45 20.11
CA GLU A 311 -11.74 11.89 20.15
C GLU A 311 -12.59 11.31 19.02
N PHE A 312 -11.99 10.93 17.88
CA PHE A 312 -12.70 10.30 16.76
C PHE A 312 -12.68 8.75 16.81
N VAL A 313 -12.02 8.13 17.78
CA VAL A 313 -12.03 6.66 17.94
C VAL A 313 -13.46 6.10 18.09
N PRO A 314 -14.40 6.74 18.85
CA PRO A 314 -15.79 6.30 18.91
C PRO A 314 -16.55 6.40 17.56
N HIS A 315 -16.04 7.20 16.63
CA HIS A 315 -16.59 7.36 15.29
C HIS A 315 -16.08 6.32 14.29
N LEU A 316 -15.01 5.58 14.62
CA LEU A 316 -14.56 4.47 13.80
C LEU A 316 -15.63 3.37 13.74
N SER A 317 -15.76 2.72 12.60
CA SER A 317 -16.57 1.52 12.48
C SER A 317 -16.07 0.44 13.44
N SER A 318 -16.98 -0.19 14.14
CA SER A 318 -16.67 -1.32 15.03
C SER A 318 -16.28 -2.58 14.26
N CYS A 319 -16.51 -2.61 12.96
CA CYS A 319 -16.17 -3.72 12.07
C CYS A 319 -14.68 -4.01 12.09
N ARG A 320 -14.32 -5.30 12.12
CA ARG A 320 -12.96 -5.74 11.82
C ARG A 320 -12.66 -5.54 10.34
N SER A 321 -11.39 -5.47 9.98
CA SER A 321 -11.02 -5.41 8.55
C SER A 321 -11.38 -6.71 7.83
N PRO A 322 -11.55 -6.68 6.48
CA PRO A 322 -11.79 -7.90 5.69
C PRO A 322 -10.81 -9.04 6.00
N GLN A 323 -9.52 -8.72 6.17
CA GLN A 323 -8.51 -9.69 6.59
C GLN A 323 -8.87 -10.36 7.92
N GLN A 324 -9.24 -9.58 8.92
CA GLN A 324 -9.51 -10.07 10.27
C GLN A 324 -10.86 -10.81 10.36
N MET A 325 -11.90 -10.28 9.70
CA MET A 325 -13.19 -10.98 9.62
C MET A 325 -13.02 -12.37 8.99
N PHE A 326 -12.30 -12.42 7.88
CA PHE A 326 -12.00 -13.67 7.20
C PHE A 326 -11.22 -14.63 8.10
N GLY A 327 -10.15 -14.15 8.75
CA GLY A 327 -9.35 -14.94 9.67
C GLY A 327 -10.16 -15.53 10.82
N ALA A 328 -11.03 -14.73 11.46
CA ALA A 328 -11.89 -15.16 12.55
C ALA A 328 -12.89 -16.27 12.08
N VAL A 329 -13.52 -16.06 10.92
CA VAL A 329 -14.47 -17.03 10.34
C VAL A 329 -13.77 -18.35 10.01
N VAL A 330 -12.62 -18.29 9.36
CA VAL A 330 -11.84 -19.49 9.02
C VAL A 330 -11.39 -20.22 10.27
N ARG A 331 -10.89 -19.50 11.29
CA ARG A 331 -10.55 -20.13 12.59
C ARG A 331 -11.74 -20.84 13.21
N GLU A 332 -12.91 -20.24 13.16
CA GLU A 332 -14.12 -20.83 13.69
C GLU A 332 -14.53 -22.09 12.91
N TYR A 333 -14.45 -22.04 11.57
CA TYR A 333 -14.74 -23.18 10.69
C TYR A 333 -13.81 -24.37 10.96
N TYR A 334 -12.50 -24.11 11.08
CA TYR A 334 -11.49 -25.15 11.33
C TYR A 334 -11.39 -25.61 12.80
N LYS A 335 -12.23 -25.10 13.70
CA LYS A 335 -12.41 -25.72 15.03
C LYS A 335 -13.03 -27.12 14.96
N ASN A 336 -13.84 -27.38 13.92
CA ASN A 336 -14.37 -28.71 13.67
C ASN A 336 -13.23 -29.62 13.16
N PRO A 337 -12.91 -30.74 13.88
CA PRO A 337 -11.87 -31.68 13.46
C PRO A 337 -12.09 -32.31 12.09
N GLU A 338 -13.32 -32.35 11.61
CA GLU A 338 -13.65 -32.84 10.27
C GLU A 338 -13.08 -31.94 9.18
N ASN A 339 -12.97 -30.62 9.44
CA ASN A 339 -12.48 -29.66 8.47
C ASN A 339 -10.95 -29.56 8.43
N ASN A 340 -10.23 -30.01 9.47
CA ASN A 340 -8.77 -29.91 9.55
C ASN A 340 -8.06 -31.28 9.69
N ALA A 341 -8.78 -32.39 9.58
CA ALA A 341 -8.24 -33.72 9.77
C ALA A 341 -7.43 -33.92 11.08
N GLY A 342 -7.76 -33.15 12.12
CA GLY A 342 -7.03 -33.11 13.40
C GLY A 342 -5.68 -32.40 13.39
N LYS A 343 -5.31 -31.76 12.27
CA LYS A 343 -4.07 -31.01 12.12
C LYS A 343 -4.16 -29.60 12.74
N LYS A 344 -3.01 -28.99 13.00
CA LYS A 344 -2.90 -27.60 13.43
C LYS A 344 -3.15 -26.67 12.25
N LEU A 345 -4.04 -25.68 12.42
CA LEU A 345 -4.27 -24.65 11.41
C LEU A 345 -3.22 -23.55 11.50
N VAL A 346 -2.64 -23.19 10.36
CA VAL A 346 -1.87 -21.96 10.13
C VAL A 346 -2.56 -21.14 9.04
N SER A 347 -2.97 -19.94 9.39
CA SER A 347 -3.63 -18.99 8.49
C SER A 347 -2.64 -17.93 8.01
N VAL A 348 -2.47 -17.82 6.69
CA VAL A 348 -1.57 -16.85 6.04
C VAL A 348 -2.39 -15.89 5.20
N SER A 349 -2.19 -14.59 5.38
CA SER A 349 -2.82 -13.59 4.53
C SER A 349 -1.81 -12.97 3.57
N ILE A 350 -2.18 -12.88 2.29
CA ILE A 350 -1.36 -12.27 1.23
C ILE A 350 -1.92 -10.90 0.92
N MET A 351 -1.18 -9.85 1.30
CA MET A 351 -1.68 -8.49 1.39
C MET A 351 -0.82 -7.49 0.61
N PRO A 352 -1.42 -6.45 0.01
CA PRO A 352 -0.67 -5.36 -0.62
C PRO A 352 -0.03 -4.40 0.40
N CYS A 353 -0.14 -4.67 1.69
CA CYS A 353 0.00 -3.73 2.78
C CYS A 353 0.94 -4.24 3.86
N THR A 354 1.88 -3.41 4.31
CA THR A 354 2.78 -3.73 5.43
C THR A 354 2.12 -3.53 6.80
N ALA A 355 1.19 -2.58 6.93
CA ALA A 355 0.48 -2.35 8.19
C ALA A 355 -0.40 -3.55 8.62
N LYS A 356 -0.77 -4.43 7.70
CA LYS A 356 -1.45 -5.69 7.99
C LYS A 356 -0.62 -6.65 8.86
N LYS A 357 0.72 -6.55 8.81
CA LYS A 357 1.61 -7.30 9.69
C LYS A 357 1.51 -6.86 11.16
N GLU A 358 1.23 -5.59 11.40
CA GLU A 358 1.00 -5.08 12.76
C GLU A 358 -0.44 -5.33 13.21
N GLU A 359 -1.41 -5.23 12.29
CA GLU A 359 -2.82 -5.46 12.59
C GLU A 359 -3.07 -6.82 13.25
N ILE A 360 -2.43 -7.89 12.77
CA ILE A 360 -2.62 -9.25 13.33
C ILE A 360 -2.09 -9.40 14.75
N LEU A 361 -1.22 -8.50 15.21
CA LEU A 361 -0.63 -8.54 16.56
C LEU A 361 -1.48 -7.79 17.59
N ARG A 362 -2.43 -6.96 17.13
CA ARG A 362 -3.23 -6.12 18.01
C ARG A 362 -4.19 -6.96 18.86
N PRO A 363 -4.46 -6.55 20.14
CA PRO A 363 -5.37 -7.28 21.03
C PRO A 363 -6.75 -7.53 20.41
N GLU A 364 -7.31 -6.51 19.75
CA GLU A 364 -8.63 -6.58 19.11
C GLU A 364 -8.68 -7.46 17.86
N SER A 365 -7.53 -7.97 17.39
CA SER A 365 -7.41 -8.93 16.29
C SER A 365 -7.35 -10.39 16.77
N LYS A 366 -7.68 -10.61 18.03
CA LYS A 366 -7.70 -11.94 18.65
C LYS A 366 -9.12 -12.35 18.97
N THR A 367 -9.46 -13.61 18.68
CA THR A 367 -10.70 -14.23 19.13
C THR A 367 -10.40 -15.22 20.22
N ASN A 368 -11.02 -15.04 21.39
CA ASN A 368 -10.76 -15.87 22.58
C ASN A 368 -9.27 -15.95 22.97
N GLY A 369 -8.54 -14.82 22.87
CA GLY A 369 -7.13 -14.71 23.23
C GLY A 369 -6.15 -15.31 22.22
N ARG A 370 -6.63 -15.88 21.11
CA ARG A 370 -5.82 -16.46 20.04
C ARG A 370 -5.84 -15.57 18.80
N GLN A 371 -4.68 -15.40 18.16
CA GLN A 371 -4.60 -14.71 16.87
C GLN A 371 -5.42 -15.44 15.80
N ASP A 372 -6.19 -14.68 15.01
CA ASP A 372 -7.00 -15.22 13.93
C ASP A 372 -6.19 -15.48 12.67
N ILE A 373 -5.10 -14.75 12.48
CA ILE A 373 -4.14 -14.91 11.37
C ILE A 373 -2.74 -15.06 11.96
N ASP A 374 -1.99 -16.07 11.52
CA ASP A 374 -0.66 -16.36 12.04
C ASP A 374 0.41 -15.50 11.35
N TYR A 375 0.34 -15.36 10.01
CA TYR A 375 1.35 -14.65 9.24
C TYR A 375 0.73 -13.80 8.13
N VAL A 376 1.44 -12.72 7.79
CA VAL A 376 1.13 -11.86 6.65
C VAL A 376 2.29 -11.85 5.68
N LEU A 377 2.08 -12.29 4.46
CA LEU A 377 2.97 -12.10 3.33
C LEU A 377 2.51 -10.88 2.53
N THR A 378 3.44 -10.02 2.16
CA THR A 378 3.15 -8.96 1.19
C THR A 378 3.20 -9.50 -0.24
N THR A 379 2.66 -8.76 -1.20
CA THR A 379 2.75 -9.13 -2.63
C THR A 379 4.20 -9.38 -3.06
N THR A 380 5.14 -8.53 -2.63
CA THR A 380 6.56 -8.69 -2.95
C THR A 380 7.20 -9.90 -2.27
N GLU A 381 6.75 -10.27 -1.07
CA GLU A 381 7.21 -11.51 -0.42
C GLU A 381 6.70 -12.75 -1.17
N LEU A 382 5.43 -12.77 -1.60
CA LEU A 382 4.90 -13.85 -2.45
C LEU A 382 5.67 -13.97 -3.75
N ILE A 383 5.93 -12.86 -4.45
CA ILE A 383 6.76 -12.84 -5.67
C ILE A 383 8.13 -13.44 -5.40
N SER A 384 8.76 -13.10 -4.28
CA SER A 384 10.04 -13.67 -3.86
C SER A 384 9.96 -15.19 -3.62
N MET A 385 8.89 -15.69 -2.98
CA MET A 385 8.66 -17.12 -2.79
C MET A 385 8.51 -17.84 -4.14
N ILE A 386 7.75 -17.30 -5.08
CA ILE A 386 7.57 -17.85 -6.43
C ILE A 386 8.91 -17.95 -7.16
N LYS A 387 9.71 -16.87 -7.15
CA LYS A 387 11.06 -16.84 -7.76
C LYS A 387 12.01 -17.86 -7.10
N ARG A 388 12.01 -17.96 -5.75
CA ARG A 388 12.84 -18.91 -5.00
C ARG A 388 12.45 -20.38 -5.25
N ALA A 389 11.16 -20.67 -5.44
CA ALA A 389 10.66 -21.99 -5.78
C ALA A 389 10.91 -22.37 -7.26
N GLY A 390 11.39 -21.44 -8.10
CA GLY A 390 11.62 -21.68 -9.51
C GLY A 390 10.35 -21.92 -10.32
N ILE A 391 9.19 -21.44 -9.84
CA ILE A 391 7.92 -21.63 -10.53
C ILE A 391 7.85 -20.71 -11.75
N MET A 392 7.64 -21.31 -12.92
CA MET A 392 7.44 -20.58 -14.17
C MET A 392 5.99 -20.08 -14.22
N PHE A 393 5.80 -18.80 -13.94
CA PHE A 393 4.48 -18.16 -13.76
C PHE A 393 3.55 -18.33 -14.97
N ASP A 394 4.07 -18.27 -16.17
CA ASP A 394 3.33 -18.44 -17.44
C ASP A 394 2.82 -19.87 -17.64
N GLN A 395 3.52 -20.87 -17.08
CA GLN A 395 3.19 -22.30 -17.22
C GLN A 395 2.26 -22.83 -16.14
N VAL A 396 1.87 -21.99 -15.17
CA VAL A 396 0.91 -22.40 -14.15
C VAL A 396 -0.50 -22.41 -14.73
N GLU A 397 -1.25 -23.47 -14.48
CA GLU A 397 -2.66 -23.57 -14.83
C GLU A 397 -3.50 -22.60 -13.98
N ILE A 398 -4.63 -22.17 -14.55
CA ILE A 398 -5.59 -21.32 -13.86
C ILE A 398 -6.49 -22.19 -13.01
N GLU A 399 -6.52 -21.93 -11.70
CA GLU A 399 -7.37 -22.63 -10.74
C GLU A 399 -8.38 -21.67 -10.11
N SER A 400 -9.52 -22.20 -9.67
CA SER A 400 -10.50 -21.46 -8.88
C SER A 400 -10.09 -21.46 -7.41
N ALA A 401 -10.40 -20.40 -6.70
CA ALA A 401 -10.26 -20.40 -5.24
C ALA A 401 -11.16 -21.46 -4.60
N ASP A 402 -10.69 -22.01 -3.47
CA ASP A 402 -11.34 -23.11 -2.80
C ASP A 402 -12.67 -22.73 -2.14
N VAL A 403 -13.52 -23.72 -1.94
CA VAL A 403 -14.79 -23.56 -1.23
C VAL A 403 -14.63 -23.96 0.25
N PRO A 404 -15.40 -23.39 1.19
CA PRO A 404 -16.58 -22.55 0.95
C PRO A 404 -16.31 -21.03 0.85
N PHE A 405 -15.09 -20.53 1.00
CA PHE A 405 -14.81 -19.10 1.18
C PHE A 405 -14.14 -18.42 -0.04
N GLY A 406 -14.07 -19.09 -1.19
CA GLY A 406 -13.36 -18.60 -2.37
C GLY A 406 -14.16 -17.65 -3.28
N ILE A 407 -15.45 -17.45 -3.05
CA ILE A 407 -16.33 -16.68 -3.93
C ILE A 407 -16.67 -15.33 -3.28
N GLY A 408 -16.05 -14.26 -3.77
CA GLY A 408 -16.37 -12.89 -3.40
C GLY A 408 -17.23 -12.17 -4.46
N SER A 409 -17.95 -11.12 -4.05
CA SER A 409 -18.70 -10.24 -4.96
C SER A 409 -17.80 -9.20 -5.63
N GLY A 410 -18.32 -8.54 -6.68
CA GLY A 410 -17.68 -7.37 -7.29
C GLY A 410 -17.50 -6.22 -6.28
N ALA A 411 -18.44 -6.05 -5.34
CA ALA A 411 -18.32 -5.11 -4.23
C ALA A 411 -17.10 -5.42 -3.35
N GLY A 412 -16.84 -6.69 -3.03
CA GLY A 412 -15.64 -7.10 -2.29
C GLY A 412 -14.34 -6.88 -3.06
N VAL A 413 -14.36 -7.10 -4.38
CA VAL A 413 -13.17 -6.91 -5.24
C VAL A 413 -12.70 -5.47 -5.29
N ILE A 414 -13.61 -4.48 -5.35
CA ILE A 414 -13.23 -3.06 -5.45
C ILE A 414 -12.69 -2.45 -4.15
N PHE A 415 -12.68 -3.16 -3.01
CA PHE A 415 -12.04 -2.69 -1.78
C PHE A 415 -10.55 -2.33 -1.93
N GLY A 416 -9.89 -2.81 -2.98
CA GLY A 416 -8.50 -2.50 -3.28
C GLY A 416 -8.23 -1.08 -3.79
N VAL A 417 -9.25 -0.33 -4.21
CA VAL A 417 -9.14 1.03 -4.74
C VAL A 417 -9.75 2.06 -3.79
N THR A 418 -9.32 3.32 -3.89
CA THR A 418 -9.93 4.42 -3.14
C THR A 418 -11.36 4.68 -3.63
N GLY A 419 -12.30 4.78 -2.72
CA GLY A 419 -13.74 4.86 -3.00
C GLY A 419 -14.44 3.50 -3.09
N GLY A 420 -13.67 2.41 -3.09
CA GLY A 420 -14.24 1.07 -3.23
C GLY A 420 -15.07 0.61 -2.05
N VAL A 421 -14.70 0.99 -0.83
CA VAL A 421 -15.50 0.69 0.37
C VAL A 421 -16.80 1.47 0.34
N THR A 422 -16.72 2.78 0.08
CA THR A 422 -17.90 3.66 -0.02
C THR A 422 -18.85 3.17 -1.12
N GLU A 423 -18.33 2.84 -2.31
CA GLU A 423 -19.14 2.30 -3.40
C GLU A 423 -19.82 0.98 -2.99
N ALA A 424 -19.12 0.08 -2.31
CA ALA A 424 -19.65 -1.20 -1.87
C ALA A 424 -20.77 -1.03 -0.82
N VAL A 425 -20.60 -0.15 0.16
CA VAL A 425 -21.62 0.19 1.17
C VAL A 425 -22.85 0.82 0.49
N LEU A 426 -22.65 1.79 -0.41
CA LEU A 426 -23.74 2.42 -1.14
C LEU A 426 -24.48 1.41 -2.03
N ARG A 427 -23.78 0.48 -2.70
CA ARG A 427 -24.42 -0.62 -3.46
C ARG A 427 -25.36 -1.46 -2.58
N LYS A 428 -24.96 -1.71 -1.32
CA LYS A 428 -25.74 -2.52 -0.37
C LYS A 428 -26.99 -1.80 0.10
N ILE A 429 -26.90 -0.51 0.44
CA ILE A 429 -28.06 0.26 0.93
C ILE A 429 -29.01 0.70 -0.20
N THR A 430 -28.54 0.75 -1.45
CA THR A 430 -29.36 1.09 -2.61
C THR A 430 -30.39 -0.01 -2.88
N GLN A 431 -31.67 0.34 -2.88
CA GLN A 431 -32.77 -0.62 -3.11
C GLN A 431 -32.90 -1.08 -4.57
N GLY A 432 -32.27 -0.36 -5.51
CA GLY A 432 -32.33 -0.67 -6.94
C GLY A 432 -31.39 -1.83 -7.30
N HIS A 433 -31.94 -2.84 -7.99
CA HIS A 433 -31.17 -3.94 -8.59
C HIS A 433 -30.92 -3.72 -10.08
N LYS A 434 -31.30 -2.54 -10.62
CA LYS A 434 -31.13 -2.25 -12.04
C LYS A 434 -29.69 -1.87 -12.36
N ARG A 435 -29.22 -2.28 -13.52
CA ARG A 435 -27.91 -1.88 -14.06
C ARG A 435 -27.75 -0.36 -14.13
N ALA A 436 -28.83 0.38 -14.37
CA ALA A 436 -28.84 1.84 -14.42
C ALA A 436 -28.45 2.47 -13.08
N ASP A 437 -28.99 1.97 -11.96
CA ASP A 437 -28.70 2.50 -10.61
C ASP A 437 -27.22 2.30 -10.24
N MET A 438 -26.62 1.18 -10.69
CA MET A 438 -25.20 0.89 -10.51
C MET A 438 -24.29 1.78 -11.38
N GLU A 439 -24.73 2.12 -12.61
CA GLU A 439 -23.98 3.04 -13.47
C GLU A 439 -24.05 4.48 -12.95
N GLU A 440 -25.20 4.89 -12.42
CA GLU A 440 -25.36 6.19 -11.76
C GLU A 440 -24.42 6.33 -10.55
N LEU A 441 -24.36 5.30 -9.69
CA LEU A 441 -23.45 5.29 -8.55
C LEU A 441 -21.99 5.38 -8.99
N LYS A 442 -21.58 4.65 -10.03
CA LYS A 442 -20.22 4.70 -10.57
C LYS A 442 -19.86 6.10 -11.12
N SER A 443 -20.84 6.82 -11.66
CA SER A 443 -20.66 8.16 -12.21
C SER A 443 -20.80 9.29 -11.17
N SER A 444 -21.20 8.98 -9.93
CA SER A 444 -21.41 9.96 -8.84
C SER A 444 -20.12 10.64 -8.33
N GLY A 445 -18.94 10.28 -8.83
CA GLY A 445 -17.66 10.78 -8.33
C GLY A 445 -17.00 9.87 -7.29
N VAL A 446 -17.60 8.71 -6.95
CA VAL A 446 -17.03 7.72 -6.04
C VAL A 446 -15.72 7.15 -6.59
N ARG A 447 -15.60 7.00 -7.90
CA ARG A 447 -14.40 6.53 -8.61
C ARG A 447 -13.50 7.70 -8.99
N GLY A 448 -12.20 7.47 -8.99
CA GLY A 448 -11.16 8.46 -9.31
C GLY A 448 -9.99 8.39 -8.34
N ASP A 449 -8.96 9.22 -8.55
CA ASP A 449 -7.71 9.18 -7.76
C ASP A 449 -7.40 10.49 -7.02
N ASP A 450 -8.31 11.45 -6.98
CA ASP A 450 -8.20 12.66 -6.19
C ASP A 450 -8.02 12.33 -4.70
N GLY A 451 -7.19 13.11 -4.02
CA GLY A 451 -6.83 12.86 -2.62
C GLY A 451 -8.00 12.98 -1.64
N ILE A 452 -8.95 13.87 -1.93
CA ILE A 452 -10.23 14.03 -1.22
C ILE A 452 -11.31 14.16 -2.28
N LYS A 453 -12.33 13.31 -2.19
CA LYS A 453 -13.52 13.34 -3.03
C LYS A 453 -14.75 13.43 -2.13
N GLU A 454 -15.73 14.21 -2.56
CA GLU A 454 -16.98 14.39 -1.84
C GLU A 454 -18.11 13.93 -2.75
N ILE A 455 -19.04 13.17 -2.17
CA ILE A 455 -20.23 12.72 -2.88
C ILE A 455 -21.47 12.97 -2.03
N VAL A 456 -22.56 13.24 -2.70
CA VAL A 456 -23.89 13.32 -2.10
C VAL A 456 -24.77 12.26 -2.78
N TYR A 457 -25.40 11.43 -1.97
CA TYR A 457 -26.26 10.36 -2.44
C TYR A 457 -27.64 10.49 -1.81
N ASP A 458 -28.70 10.49 -2.63
CA ASP A 458 -30.08 10.49 -2.13
C ASP A 458 -30.50 9.08 -1.69
N TYR A 459 -30.85 8.95 -0.41
CA TYR A 459 -31.39 7.72 0.16
C TYR A 459 -32.82 7.96 0.66
N ASN A 460 -33.80 7.56 -0.12
CA ASN A 460 -35.25 7.70 0.21
C ASN A 460 -35.64 9.15 0.60
N GLY A 461 -35.13 10.15 -0.12
CA GLY A 461 -35.38 11.56 0.14
C GLY A 461 -34.56 12.17 1.28
N LYS A 462 -33.56 11.45 1.81
CA LYS A 462 -32.54 11.97 2.72
C LYS A 462 -31.19 11.95 2.03
N GLU A 463 -30.47 13.07 2.09
CA GLU A 463 -29.11 13.15 1.56
C GLU A 463 -28.11 12.48 2.51
N ILE A 464 -27.30 11.57 1.98
CA ILE A 464 -26.10 11.04 2.61
C ILE A 464 -24.89 11.77 2.03
N LYS A 465 -24.14 12.46 2.88
CA LYS A 465 -22.90 13.14 2.51
C LYS A 465 -21.72 12.26 2.87
N ALA A 466 -20.96 11.84 1.87
CA ALA A 466 -19.77 11.02 2.12
C ALA A 466 -18.49 11.68 1.59
N ALA A 467 -17.38 11.44 2.30
CA ALA A 467 -16.05 11.81 1.85
C ALA A 467 -15.19 10.55 1.65
N ILE A 468 -14.36 10.59 0.61
CA ILE A 468 -13.40 9.54 0.28
C ILE A 468 -12.02 10.15 0.32
N VAL A 469 -11.17 9.68 1.22
CA VAL A 469 -9.87 10.28 1.51
C VAL A 469 -8.76 9.28 1.30
N SER A 470 -7.75 9.65 0.53
CA SER A 470 -6.54 8.85 0.32
C SER A 470 -5.27 9.64 0.66
N GLY A 471 -4.40 9.04 1.49
CA GLY A 471 -3.25 9.71 2.10
C GLY A 471 -3.59 10.35 3.46
N LEU A 472 -2.79 10.06 4.48
CA LEU A 472 -3.09 10.47 5.86
C LEU A 472 -2.95 11.99 6.07
N ALA A 473 -2.10 12.69 5.29
CA ALA A 473 -2.05 14.15 5.35
C ALA A 473 -3.36 14.80 4.86
N ASN A 474 -4.04 14.18 3.89
CA ASN A 474 -5.38 14.61 3.45
C ASN A 474 -6.42 14.33 4.54
N ALA A 475 -6.30 13.16 5.21
CA ALA A 475 -7.16 12.82 6.34
C ALA A 475 -6.98 13.84 7.50
N ASP A 476 -5.75 14.22 7.81
CA ASP A 476 -5.43 15.23 8.81
C ASP A 476 -6.12 16.58 8.51
N GLN A 477 -6.08 17.01 7.25
CA GLN A 477 -6.76 18.25 6.82
C GLN A 477 -8.29 18.14 6.96
N LEU A 478 -8.87 17.01 6.55
CA LEU A 478 -10.31 16.79 6.65
C LEU A 478 -10.77 16.77 8.11
N LEU A 479 -10.05 16.03 8.98
CA LEU A 479 -10.36 15.91 10.40
C LEU A 479 -10.31 17.25 11.14
N LYS A 480 -9.35 18.12 10.80
CA LYS A 480 -9.27 19.48 11.35
C LYS A 480 -10.52 20.29 11.01
N LYS A 481 -11.03 20.19 9.78
CA LYS A 481 -12.25 20.88 9.35
C LYS A 481 -13.51 20.31 9.99
N ILE A 482 -13.59 18.97 10.13
CA ILE A 482 -14.70 18.34 10.85
C ILE A 482 -14.68 18.78 12.34
N LYS A 483 -13.52 18.76 12.98
CA LYS A 483 -13.34 19.18 14.38
C LYS A 483 -13.69 20.64 14.61
N SER A 484 -13.39 21.53 13.65
CA SER A 484 -13.78 22.96 13.73
C SER A 484 -15.26 23.22 13.45
N GLY A 485 -16.02 22.22 12.99
CA GLY A 485 -17.41 22.35 12.57
C GLY A 485 -17.60 23.05 11.20
N GLU A 486 -16.50 23.23 10.44
CA GLU A 486 -16.56 23.85 9.10
C GLU A 486 -17.29 22.97 8.10
N ILE A 487 -17.13 21.65 8.20
CA ILE A 487 -17.74 20.66 7.31
C ILE A 487 -18.35 19.51 8.11
N HIS A 488 -19.38 18.89 7.53
CA HIS A 488 -20.05 17.72 8.09
C HIS A 488 -20.24 16.65 7.03
N TYR A 489 -20.01 15.40 7.42
CA TYR A 489 -20.29 14.20 6.63
C TYR A 489 -21.00 13.17 7.48
N ASP A 490 -21.65 12.21 6.81
CA ASP A 490 -22.30 11.07 7.43
C ASP A 490 -21.38 9.83 7.38
N PHE A 491 -20.65 9.67 6.29
CA PHE A 491 -19.76 8.54 6.04
C PHE A 491 -18.42 9.01 5.48
N VAL A 492 -17.31 8.49 6.00
CA VAL A 492 -15.96 8.86 5.55
C VAL A 492 -15.10 7.62 5.36
N GLU A 493 -14.72 7.35 4.11
CA GLU A 493 -13.69 6.36 3.80
C GLU A 493 -12.31 6.97 3.91
N VAL A 494 -11.40 6.32 4.67
CA VAL A 494 -10.01 6.75 4.78
C VAL A 494 -9.05 5.61 4.43
N MET A 495 -8.21 5.84 3.43
CA MET A 495 -7.10 4.96 3.08
C MET A 495 -5.76 5.68 3.26
N ALA A 496 -4.83 5.08 4.01
CA ALA A 496 -3.50 5.65 4.23
C ALA A 496 -2.68 5.80 2.95
N CYS A 497 -2.84 4.87 2.00
CA CYS A 497 -2.14 4.92 0.73
C CYS A 497 -2.91 5.75 -0.29
N ARG A 498 -2.23 6.69 -0.96
CA ARG A 498 -2.83 7.39 -2.11
C ARG A 498 -3.30 6.36 -3.14
N ARG A 499 -4.50 6.53 -3.70
CA ARG A 499 -5.17 5.64 -4.67
C ARG A 499 -5.59 4.27 -4.11
N GLY A 500 -5.48 4.05 -2.80
CA GLY A 500 -5.91 2.82 -2.15
C GLY A 500 -4.84 1.72 -2.10
N CYS A 501 -5.28 0.50 -1.83
CA CYS A 501 -4.42 -0.65 -1.58
C CYS A 501 -3.63 -1.13 -2.82
N VAL A 502 -4.07 -0.78 -4.04
CA VAL A 502 -3.30 -1.04 -5.28
C VAL A 502 -1.91 -0.39 -5.27
N MET A 503 -1.70 0.64 -4.44
CA MET A 503 -0.43 1.31 -4.18
C MET A 503 0.08 1.10 -2.76
N GLY A 504 -0.31 0.01 -2.12
CA GLY A 504 0.11 -0.34 -0.76
C GLY A 504 1.62 -0.54 -0.61
N GLY A 505 2.11 -0.37 0.63
CA GLY A 505 3.54 -0.49 0.96
C GLY A 505 4.15 -1.89 0.73
N GLY A 506 3.32 -2.91 0.49
CA GLY A 506 3.74 -4.29 0.17
C GLY A 506 3.70 -4.64 -1.32
N GLN A 507 3.31 -3.71 -2.19
CA GLN A 507 3.25 -3.93 -3.64
C GLN A 507 4.63 -3.83 -4.31
N PRO A 508 4.79 -4.39 -5.54
CA PRO A 508 5.95 -4.15 -6.38
C PRO A 508 6.20 -2.66 -6.63
N LEU A 509 7.48 -2.29 -6.65
CA LEU A 509 7.92 -0.90 -6.79
C LEU A 509 7.94 -0.50 -8.27
N ASP A 510 6.85 0.06 -8.76
CA ASP A 510 6.85 0.79 -10.01
C ASP A 510 6.18 2.16 -9.79
N ALA A 511 6.95 3.20 -9.95
CA ALA A 511 6.54 4.58 -9.73
C ALA A 511 5.81 5.21 -10.93
N GLY A 512 5.57 4.48 -12.03
CA GLY A 512 4.94 5.01 -13.25
C GLY A 512 3.47 5.37 -13.05
N ALA A 513 3.04 6.53 -13.53
CA ALA A 513 1.62 6.94 -13.49
C ALA A 513 0.72 5.91 -14.20
N HIS A 514 1.19 5.32 -15.31
CA HIS A 514 0.47 4.28 -16.05
C HIS A 514 0.24 2.99 -15.24
N THR A 515 1.18 2.60 -14.38
CA THR A 515 1.03 1.42 -13.52
C THR A 515 -0.11 1.59 -12.53
N ARG A 516 -0.22 2.75 -11.92
CA ARG A 516 -1.26 3.09 -10.95
C ARG A 516 -2.65 3.01 -11.57
N GLU A 517 -2.82 3.67 -12.70
CA GLU A 517 -4.05 3.65 -13.48
C GLU A 517 -4.41 2.22 -13.89
N ALA A 518 -3.45 1.47 -14.46
CA ALA A 518 -3.66 0.10 -14.90
C ALA A 518 -4.13 -0.82 -13.77
N ARG A 519 -3.52 -0.75 -12.57
CA ARG A 519 -3.94 -1.54 -11.41
C ARG A 519 -5.36 -1.19 -10.94
N MET A 520 -5.73 0.10 -10.92
CA MET A 520 -7.09 0.53 -10.58
C MET A 520 -8.11 0.02 -11.60
N GLN A 521 -7.84 0.21 -12.90
CA GLN A 521 -8.69 -0.27 -13.98
C GLN A 521 -8.81 -1.80 -13.99
N GLY A 522 -7.74 -2.51 -13.61
CA GLY A 522 -7.74 -3.97 -13.46
C GLY A 522 -8.76 -4.45 -12.43
N LEU A 523 -8.88 -3.78 -11.27
CA LEU A 523 -9.90 -4.11 -10.26
C LEU A 523 -11.30 -3.75 -10.72
N TYR A 524 -11.49 -2.60 -11.37
CA TYR A 524 -12.79 -2.25 -11.95
C TYR A 524 -13.23 -3.24 -13.05
N LYS A 525 -12.29 -3.70 -13.88
CA LYS A 525 -12.56 -4.75 -14.86
C LYS A 525 -12.90 -6.08 -14.20
N ALA A 526 -12.23 -6.43 -13.11
CA ALA A 526 -12.54 -7.62 -12.33
C ALA A 526 -13.95 -7.55 -11.72
N ASP A 527 -14.37 -6.40 -11.16
CA ASP A 527 -15.75 -6.16 -10.71
C ASP A 527 -16.77 -6.35 -11.86
N VAL A 528 -16.49 -5.77 -13.03
CA VAL A 528 -17.38 -5.92 -14.21
C VAL A 528 -17.53 -7.39 -14.62
N ASN A 529 -16.48 -8.17 -14.51
CA ASN A 529 -16.49 -9.59 -14.90
C ASN A 529 -17.09 -10.51 -13.84
N THR A 530 -17.17 -10.09 -12.57
CA THR A 530 -17.77 -10.88 -11.49
C THR A 530 -19.30 -10.91 -11.67
N GLN A 531 -19.92 -12.09 -11.52
CA GLN A 531 -21.38 -12.24 -11.68
C GLN A 531 -22.15 -11.62 -10.50
N ILE A 532 -21.70 -11.88 -9.27
CA ILE A 532 -22.29 -11.34 -8.04
C ILE A 532 -21.82 -9.91 -7.87
N LYS A 533 -22.73 -8.93 -7.89
CA LYS A 533 -22.37 -7.50 -7.82
C LYS A 533 -22.42 -6.93 -6.42
N LYS A 534 -23.34 -7.39 -5.61
CA LYS A 534 -23.57 -6.94 -4.23
C LYS A 534 -23.20 -8.03 -3.23
N SER A 535 -22.71 -7.64 -2.07
CA SER A 535 -22.29 -8.56 -1.02
C SER A 535 -23.43 -9.39 -0.45
N ASP A 536 -24.65 -8.83 -0.38
CA ASP A 536 -25.86 -9.52 0.09
C ASP A 536 -26.47 -10.50 -0.94
N GLU A 537 -26.04 -10.42 -2.20
CA GLU A 537 -26.40 -11.38 -3.24
C GLU A 537 -25.49 -12.62 -3.25
N ASN A 538 -24.41 -12.62 -2.44
CA ASN A 538 -23.49 -13.74 -2.36
C ASN A 538 -24.11 -14.89 -1.54
N PRO A 539 -24.47 -16.03 -2.16
CA PRO A 539 -25.15 -17.12 -1.47
C PRO A 539 -24.27 -17.78 -0.39
N MET A 540 -22.96 -17.75 -0.55
CA MET A 540 -22.03 -18.29 0.44
C MET A 540 -21.97 -17.41 1.69
N VAL A 541 -22.08 -16.09 1.54
CA VAL A 541 -22.22 -15.15 2.66
C VAL A 541 -23.54 -15.37 3.39
N GLN A 542 -24.67 -15.49 2.65
CA GLN A 542 -25.97 -15.77 3.26
C GLN A 542 -25.95 -17.06 4.07
N SER A 543 -25.44 -18.16 3.50
CA SER A 543 -25.29 -19.45 4.18
C SER A 543 -24.43 -19.35 5.45
N LEU A 544 -23.38 -18.51 5.42
CA LEU A 544 -22.51 -18.29 6.59
C LEU A 544 -23.28 -17.63 7.75
N TYR A 545 -24.13 -16.63 7.46
CA TYR A 545 -24.96 -15.96 8.49
C TYR A 545 -26.02 -16.89 9.08
N GLU A 546 -26.61 -17.75 8.27
CA GLU A 546 -27.61 -18.74 8.71
C GLU A 546 -26.96 -19.89 9.52
N GLY A 547 -25.70 -20.18 9.28
CA GLY A 547 -24.93 -21.27 9.89
C GLY A 547 -23.91 -20.83 10.95
N LEU A 548 -22.64 -20.76 10.56
CA LEU A 548 -21.48 -20.57 11.45
C LEU A 548 -21.54 -19.26 12.26
N LEU A 549 -22.02 -18.18 11.66
CA LEU A 549 -22.11 -16.87 12.33
C LEU A 549 -23.36 -16.70 13.20
N LYS A 550 -24.28 -17.64 13.18
CA LYS A 550 -25.53 -17.52 13.97
C LYS A 550 -25.22 -17.38 15.47
N GLY A 551 -25.53 -16.22 16.01
CA GLY A 551 -25.27 -15.85 17.41
C GLY A 551 -23.83 -15.50 17.74
N LYS A 552 -22.90 -15.49 16.74
CA LYS A 552 -21.47 -15.18 16.91
C LYS A 552 -21.00 -13.96 16.11
N THR A 553 -21.88 -13.31 15.36
CA THR A 553 -21.54 -12.21 14.44
C THR A 553 -20.72 -11.12 15.14
N HIS A 554 -21.20 -10.64 16.29
CA HIS A 554 -20.50 -9.58 17.01
C HIS A 554 -19.12 -10.03 17.52
N GLU A 555 -18.99 -11.24 18.05
CA GLU A 555 -17.72 -11.79 18.55
C GLU A 555 -16.66 -11.93 17.44
N LEU A 556 -17.07 -12.42 16.27
CA LEU A 556 -16.15 -12.74 15.19
C LEU A 556 -15.87 -11.56 14.25
N LEU A 557 -16.85 -10.67 14.03
CA LEU A 557 -16.77 -9.65 13.01
C LEU A 557 -16.55 -8.21 13.55
N HIS A 558 -16.74 -7.98 14.85
CA HIS A 558 -16.60 -6.64 15.44
C HIS A 558 -15.41 -6.55 16.40
N ARG A 559 -14.95 -5.33 16.64
CA ARG A 559 -13.88 -4.99 17.60
C ARG A 559 -14.49 -4.42 18.88
N ASN A 560 -13.82 -4.66 19.98
CA ASN A 560 -14.11 -3.98 21.22
C ASN A 560 -12.96 -3.02 21.56
N PHE A 561 -13.05 -1.78 21.10
CA PHE A 561 -12.04 -0.76 21.36
C PHE A 561 -11.86 -0.47 22.87
N ALA A 562 -12.91 -0.62 23.69
CA ALA A 562 -12.83 -0.38 25.14
C ALA A 562 -12.03 -1.46 25.87
N GLU A 563 -12.04 -2.71 25.41
CA GLU A 563 -11.19 -3.78 25.94
C GLU A 563 -9.74 -3.62 25.50
N ALA A 564 -9.51 -3.23 24.24
CA ALA A 564 -8.18 -2.97 23.71
C ALA A 564 -7.45 -1.85 24.48
N GLU A 565 -8.16 -0.82 24.90
CA GLU A 565 -7.60 0.27 25.73
C GLU A 565 -7.19 -0.21 27.13
N LYS A 566 -7.97 -1.10 27.74
CA LYS A 566 -7.65 -1.69 29.05
C LYS A 566 -6.42 -2.61 29.00
N GLU A 567 -6.19 -3.30 27.89
CA GLU A 567 -5.01 -4.15 27.69
C GLU A 567 -3.73 -3.34 27.40
N LYS A 568 -3.84 -2.20 26.70
CA LYS A 568 -2.70 -1.28 26.48
C LYS A 568 -2.19 -0.61 27.78
N ASN A 569 -3.05 -0.50 28.78
CA ASN A 569 -2.73 0.14 30.07
C ASN A 569 -2.30 -0.87 31.16
N LYS A 570 -2.23 -2.15 30.86
CA LYS A 570 -1.62 -3.20 31.67
C LYS A 570 -0.21 -3.51 31.19
#